data_c8ffb657b9ab60ab6f2833b133f1a4d8
#
_entry.id   c8ffb657b9ab60ab6f2833b133f1a4d8
#
_cell.length_a   1.000
_cell.length_b   1.000
_cell.length_c   1.000
_cell.angle_alpha   90.00
_cell.angle_beta   90.00
_cell.angle_gamma   90.00
#
_symmetry.space_group_name_H-M   'P 1'
#
loop_
_entity.id
_entity.type
_entity.pdbx_description
1 polymer ?
#
loop_
_entity_poly.entity_id
_entity_poly.type
_entity_poly.pdbx_seq_one_letter_code
_entity_poly.pdbx_strand_id
1 'polypeptide(L)'
;MPDTEEVPGLGKLWPAVDYERLAKESNSRGLEGGFVASAEKVLRAAVPTRPRRSYRVRSWAADVDRLHDLAVQVREGKITTNDSLKEALQEQRWRHRPVLPEDIHLRVSLLEKAGFPKALRKINLGKLRVSKHRGEGQYYWGYGNGGALDGMTLSQALPKIAEWYENDRKRKDAGQRKTKKPPKIHGYQVRDDDINGYVLGFRKNGVVVFLANRTFEQRSDMWHYYQEHRKDLQEEAMAATSPIKMRYSTNRPRTGPDRRGARAITPEELLETFGFRGIEFGNWVNQKERQKVVSVAYDALCDMSEALGLPRSAMGLDGSLGLAFGARGKGGRTAAHYEPDYKVINLTKPSGAGNLAHEWFHALDNHLGNWSGIVGSGGHGSHLTSWAEAPTRGRARLSVARSLTMPLITGIYVGISEVMEAMESPHSELARRSKNADATRRKAYYRTPWERGARAFEAYVKHKLKQGGITNDFLVNYRSEGETVSKNYPFPTEAEMPAFTRGFNYLFTQLRQLPQLREPPILIMESHNEYSPIPPSTGSRNGSAQGANAARRRGPS
;
A
#
# COMPACT_ATOMS: atom_id res chain seq x y z
N MET A 1 -6.24 38.01 16.41
CA MET A 1 -5.98 37.29 15.15
C MET A 1 -7.32 36.75 14.68
N PRO A 2 -7.96 37.29 13.64
CA PRO A 2 -9.26 36.81 13.21
C PRO A 2 -9.08 35.58 12.31
N ASP A 3 -9.88 34.58 12.61
CA ASP A 3 -10.44 33.49 11.80
C ASP A 3 -9.60 32.88 10.70
N THR A 4 -9.02 31.74 11.02
CA THR A 4 -8.64 30.72 10.03
C THR A 4 -9.91 29.98 9.56
N GLU A 5 -10.74 30.63 8.76
CA GLU A 5 -11.72 29.89 7.96
C GLU A 5 -10.98 28.84 7.14
N GLU A 6 -11.28 27.58 7.41
CA GLU A 6 -10.64 26.46 6.74
C GLU A 6 -11.12 26.43 5.28
N VAL A 7 -10.27 26.86 4.34
CA VAL A 7 -10.59 26.85 2.90
C VAL A 7 -11.02 25.44 2.49
N PRO A 8 -12.22 25.26 1.92
CA PRO A 8 -12.73 23.95 1.54
C PRO A 8 -11.83 23.21 0.53
N GLY A 9 -11.95 21.88 0.46
CA GLY A 9 -11.30 21.09 -0.58
C GLY A 9 -12.00 21.26 -1.95
N LEU A 10 -11.30 20.87 -3.04
CA LEU A 10 -11.80 21.00 -4.41
C LEU A 10 -13.22 20.47 -4.61
N GLY A 11 -13.57 19.34 -4.00
CA GLY A 11 -14.91 18.76 -4.12
C GLY A 11 -16.05 19.59 -3.54
N LYS A 12 -15.75 20.48 -2.58
CA LYS A 12 -16.72 21.45 -2.04
C LYS A 12 -16.75 22.76 -2.87
N LEU A 13 -15.59 23.21 -3.34
CA LEU A 13 -15.48 24.40 -4.20
C LEU A 13 -16.04 24.14 -5.61
N TRP A 14 -15.84 22.95 -6.13
CA TRP A 14 -16.27 22.52 -7.45
C TRP A 14 -16.77 21.08 -7.40
N PRO A 15 -18.08 20.84 -7.22
CA PRO A 15 -18.65 19.48 -7.17
C PRO A 15 -18.38 18.66 -8.42
N ALA A 16 -18.35 17.34 -8.26
CA ALA A 16 -18.16 16.44 -9.40
C ALA A 16 -19.36 16.50 -10.34
N VAL A 17 -19.11 16.40 -11.64
CA VAL A 17 -20.11 16.51 -12.71
C VAL A 17 -20.16 15.21 -13.49
N ASP A 18 -21.38 14.75 -13.81
CA ASP A 18 -21.59 13.72 -14.82
C ASP A 18 -21.53 14.39 -16.20
N TYR A 19 -20.44 14.13 -16.92
CA TYR A 19 -20.20 14.78 -18.21
C TYR A 19 -21.16 14.33 -19.32
N GLU A 20 -21.66 13.08 -19.27
CA GLU A 20 -22.63 12.58 -20.26
C GLU A 20 -23.99 13.25 -20.07
N ARG A 21 -24.40 13.40 -18.81
CA ARG A 21 -25.60 14.13 -18.43
C ARG A 21 -25.49 15.59 -18.80
N LEU A 22 -24.35 16.22 -18.47
CA LEU A 22 -24.09 17.64 -18.81
C LEU A 22 -24.18 17.88 -20.32
N ALA A 23 -23.61 16.98 -21.14
CA ALA A 23 -23.70 17.11 -22.58
C ALA A 23 -25.15 17.02 -23.10
N LYS A 24 -25.96 16.08 -22.60
CA LYS A 24 -27.36 15.93 -22.97
C LYS A 24 -28.19 17.16 -22.58
N GLU A 25 -28.02 17.62 -21.35
CA GLU A 25 -28.71 18.84 -20.83
C GLU A 25 -28.30 20.09 -21.62
N SER A 26 -27.05 20.20 -22.04
CA SER A 26 -26.59 21.33 -22.87
C SER A 26 -27.17 21.27 -24.28
N ASN A 27 -27.23 20.09 -24.90
CA ASN A 27 -27.87 19.93 -26.21
C ASN A 27 -29.38 20.28 -26.18
N SER A 28 -30.10 19.90 -25.11
CA SER A 28 -31.52 20.27 -24.96
C SER A 28 -31.77 21.78 -24.82
N ARG A 29 -30.71 22.52 -24.43
CA ARG A 29 -30.72 24.01 -24.34
C ARG A 29 -30.17 24.69 -25.59
N GLY A 30 -29.91 23.97 -26.69
CA GLY A 30 -29.37 24.50 -27.94
C GLY A 30 -27.87 24.82 -27.91
N LEU A 31 -27.13 24.32 -26.91
CA LEU A 31 -25.68 24.45 -26.83
C LEU A 31 -24.99 23.21 -27.41
N GLU A 32 -23.74 23.35 -27.83
CA GLU A 32 -22.94 22.20 -28.25
C GLU A 32 -22.44 21.38 -27.04
N GLY A 33 -23.22 20.37 -26.63
CA GLY A 33 -22.96 19.58 -25.43
C GLY A 33 -21.60 18.88 -25.43
N GLY A 34 -21.08 18.51 -26.60
CA GLY A 34 -19.73 17.98 -26.76
C GLY A 34 -18.64 18.96 -26.30
N PHE A 35 -18.74 20.21 -26.76
CA PHE A 35 -17.84 21.28 -26.33
C PHE A 35 -18.00 21.56 -24.84
N VAL A 36 -19.24 21.76 -24.36
CA VAL A 36 -19.51 22.09 -22.94
C VAL A 36 -18.90 21.07 -22.00
N ALA A 37 -19.13 19.79 -22.25
CA ALA A 37 -18.59 18.74 -21.38
C ALA A 37 -17.08 18.55 -21.53
N SER A 38 -16.52 18.77 -22.73
CA SER A 38 -15.08 18.74 -22.96
C SER A 38 -14.37 19.88 -22.23
N ALA A 39 -14.90 21.09 -22.34
CA ALA A 39 -14.38 22.27 -21.64
C ALA A 39 -14.42 22.08 -20.12
N GLU A 40 -15.56 21.68 -19.57
CA GLU A 40 -15.73 21.37 -18.14
C GLU A 40 -14.69 20.37 -17.63
N LYS A 41 -14.51 19.26 -18.35
CA LYS A 41 -13.53 18.23 -17.96
C LYS A 41 -12.09 18.76 -18.00
N VAL A 42 -11.75 19.52 -19.01
CA VAL A 42 -10.39 20.04 -19.20
C VAL A 42 -10.08 21.13 -18.18
N LEU A 43 -10.98 22.07 -17.96
CA LEU A 43 -10.84 23.13 -16.95
C LEU A 43 -10.69 22.55 -15.55
N ARG A 44 -11.50 21.56 -15.19
CA ARG A 44 -11.39 20.86 -13.91
C ARG A 44 -10.06 20.10 -13.76
N ALA A 45 -9.57 19.48 -14.83
CA ALA A 45 -8.28 18.80 -14.84
C ALA A 45 -7.07 19.77 -14.80
N ALA A 46 -7.29 21.04 -15.13
CA ALA A 46 -6.29 22.10 -15.09
C ALA A 46 -6.06 22.66 -13.68
N VAL A 47 -6.93 22.36 -12.72
CA VAL A 47 -6.80 22.83 -11.33
C VAL A 47 -5.46 22.39 -10.74
N PRO A 48 -4.64 23.33 -10.22
CA PRO A 48 -3.34 22.99 -9.62
C PRO A 48 -3.51 22.14 -8.36
N THR A 49 -2.49 21.38 -8.03
CA THR A 49 -2.47 20.63 -6.77
C THR A 49 -2.55 21.58 -5.57
N ARG A 50 -3.46 21.30 -4.63
CA ARG A 50 -3.63 22.12 -3.42
C ARG A 50 -2.29 22.26 -2.68
N PRO A 51 -1.85 23.48 -2.39
CA PRO A 51 -0.61 23.74 -1.66
C PRO A 51 -0.68 23.20 -0.23
N ARG A 52 0.47 22.76 0.30
CA ARG A 52 0.55 22.32 1.71
C ARG A 52 0.63 23.49 2.69
N ARG A 53 1.15 24.65 2.26
CA ARG A 53 1.32 25.84 3.10
C ARG A 53 0.03 26.66 3.16
N SER A 54 -0.49 26.91 4.36
CA SER A 54 -1.78 27.56 4.60
C SER A 54 -1.94 28.92 3.89
N TYR A 55 -0.90 29.76 3.90
CA TYR A 55 -0.96 31.08 3.24
C TYR A 55 -1.12 31.02 1.70
N ARG A 56 -0.79 29.87 1.06
CA ARG A 56 -0.99 29.67 -0.38
C ARG A 56 -2.35 29.06 -0.72
N VAL A 57 -3.08 28.54 0.26
CA VAL A 57 -4.36 27.86 0.02
C VAL A 57 -5.43 28.84 -0.42
N ARG A 58 -5.45 30.06 0.10
CA ARG A 58 -6.40 31.11 -0.33
C ARG A 58 -6.19 31.50 -1.79
N SER A 59 -4.94 31.70 -2.21
CA SER A 59 -4.63 32.03 -3.62
C SER A 59 -4.90 30.84 -4.56
N TRP A 60 -4.74 29.61 -4.09
CA TRP A 60 -5.15 28.41 -4.81
C TRP A 60 -6.67 28.34 -4.98
N ALA A 61 -7.44 28.61 -3.94
CA ALA A 61 -8.90 28.63 -4.01
C ALA A 61 -9.40 29.67 -5.03
N ALA A 62 -8.81 30.86 -5.04
CA ALA A 62 -9.15 31.90 -6.02
C ALA A 62 -8.85 31.48 -7.47
N ASP A 63 -7.81 30.66 -7.71
CA ASP A 63 -7.54 30.09 -9.03
C ASP A 63 -8.54 28.97 -9.39
N VAL A 64 -9.00 28.17 -8.39
CA VAL A 64 -10.08 27.20 -8.57
C VAL A 64 -11.38 27.89 -8.95
N ASP A 65 -11.75 28.95 -8.24
CA ASP A 65 -12.97 29.72 -8.49
C ASP A 65 -12.98 30.32 -9.91
N ARG A 66 -11.86 30.90 -10.36
CA ARG A 66 -11.74 31.42 -11.74
C ARG A 66 -11.92 30.33 -12.80
N LEU A 67 -11.32 29.15 -12.62
CA LEU A 67 -11.53 28.04 -13.56
C LEU A 67 -12.98 27.54 -13.53
N HIS A 68 -13.59 27.53 -12.36
CA HIS A 68 -14.99 27.16 -12.21
C HIS A 68 -15.92 28.18 -12.87
N ASP A 69 -15.66 29.48 -12.69
CA ASP A 69 -16.42 30.54 -13.33
C ASP A 69 -16.38 30.46 -14.86
N LEU A 70 -15.21 30.14 -15.44
CA LEU A 70 -15.11 29.89 -16.88
C LEU A 70 -15.96 28.69 -17.30
N ALA A 71 -15.97 27.60 -16.50
CA ALA A 71 -16.81 26.45 -16.78
C ALA A 71 -18.32 26.81 -16.68
N VAL A 72 -18.70 27.66 -15.74
CA VAL A 72 -20.07 28.19 -15.64
C VAL A 72 -20.43 29.01 -16.88
N GLN A 73 -19.57 29.92 -17.33
CA GLN A 73 -19.78 30.71 -18.54
C GLN A 73 -19.96 29.85 -19.79
N VAL A 74 -19.20 28.75 -19.89
CA VAL A 74 -19.37 27.74 -20.96
C VAL A 74 -20.76 27.06 -20.85
N ARG A 75 -21.18 26.66 -19.65
CA ARG A 75 -22.50 26.05 -19.43
C ARG A 75 -23.66 27.01 -19.71
N GLU A 76 -23.46 28.28 -19.49
CA GLU A 76 -24.46 29.34 -19.75
C GLU A 76 -24.50 29.80 -21.22
N GLY A 77 -23.57 29.31 -22.06
CA GLY A 77 -23.49 29.70 -23.47
C GLY A 77 -22.87 31.08 -23.70
N LYS A 78 -22.19 31.65 -22.71
CA LYS A 78 -21.42 32.90 -22.89
C LYS A 78 -20.10 32.65 -23.62
N ILE A 79 -19.52 31.47 -23.43
CA ILE A 79 -18.36 30.96 -24.13
C ILE A 79 -18.82 29.75 -24.93
N THR A 80 -18.88 29.85 -26.24
CA THR A 80 -19.49 28.83 -27.12
C THR A 80 -18.49 28.09 -27.98
N THR A 81 -17.25 28.57 -28.09
CA THR A 81 -16.20 27.96 -28.91
C THR A 81 -14.92 27.77 -28.11
N ASN A 82 -14.08 26.86 -28.61
CA ASN A 82 -12.76 26.61 -28.01
C ASN A 82 -11.83 27.83 -28.13
N ASP A 83 -11.94 28.62 -29.19
CA ASP A 83 -11.15 29.85 -29.37
C ASP A 83 -11.59 30.94 -28.37
N SER A 84 -12.89 31.16 -28.18
CA SER A 84 -13.39 32.11 -27.16
C SER A 84 -13.02 31.69 -25.73
N LEU A 85 -12.95 30.35 -25.47
CA LEU A 85 -12.44 29.84 -24.20
C LEU A 85 -10.96 30.18 -24.00
N LYS A 86 -10.15 30.06 -25.07
CA LYS A 86 -8.73 30.41 -25.03
C LYS A 86 -8.50 31.89 -24.75
N GLU A 87 -9.24 32.75 -25.40
CA GLU A 87 -9.21 34.21 -25.17
C GLU A 87 -9.57 34.54 -23.71
N ALA A 88 -10.68 34.02 -23.21
CA ALA A 88 -11.09 34.18 -21.82
C ALA A 88 -10.05 33.69 -20.81
N LEU A 89 -9.31 32.62 -21.12
CA LEU A 89 -8.22 32.13 -20.28
C LEU A 89 -6.99 33.05 -20.33
N GLN A 90 -6.70 33.71 -21.47
CA GLN A 90 -5.57 34.63 -21.60
C GLN A 90 -5.79 35.92 -20.84
N GLU A 91 -7.03 36.38 -20.73
CA GLU A 91 -7.42 37.60 -20.00
C GLU A 91 -7.32 37.44 -18.47
N GLN A 92 -7.33 36.20 -17.98
CA GLN A 92 -7.31 35.94 -16.53
C GLN A 92 -5.91 36.18 -15.91
N ARG A 93 -5.91 36.85 -14.75
CA ARG A 93 -4.70 37.02 -13.92
C ARG A 93 -4.54 35.83 -12.97
N TRP A 94 -3.71 34.86 -13.38
CA TRP A 94 -3.41 33.70 -12.56
C TRP A 94 -2.29 33.97 -11.54
N ARG A 95 -2.49 33.60 -10.29
CA ARG A 95 -1.43 33.61 -9.27
C ARG A 95 -0.58 32.36 -9.32
N HIS A 96 -1.19 31.23 -9.62
CA HIS A 96 -0.52 29.96 -9.91
C HIS A 96 -0.98 29.54 -11.29
N ARG A 97 -0.20 29.77 -12.33
CA ARG A 97 -0.62 29.39 -13.68
C ARG A 97 -0.96 27.90 -13.71
N PRO A 98 -2.24 27.50 -13.75
CA PRO A 98 -2.64 26.11 -13.64
C PRO A 98 -2.22 25.31 -14.84
N VAL A 99 -2.41 25.85 -16.04
CA VAL A 99 -2.02 25.27 -17.34
C VAL A 99 -1.93 26.41 -18.34
N LEU A 100 -1.20 26.22 -19.45
CA LEU A 100 -1.19 27.20 -20.54
C LEU A 100 -2.54 27.22 -21.27
N PRO A 101 -3.06 28.38 -21.70
CA PRO A 101 -4.29 28.47 -22.50
C PRO A 101 -4.25 27.57 -23.74
N GLU A 102 -3.08 27.45 -24.40
CA GLU A 102 -2.84 26.58 -25.54
C GLU A 102 -2.96 25.09 -25.18
N ASP A 103 -2.56 24.69 -23.99
CA ASP A 103 -2.74 23.30 -23.54
C ASP A 103 -4.22 22.97 -23.32
N ILE A 104 -4.99 23.90 -22.74
CA ILE A 104 -6.44 23.74 -22.56
C ILE A 104 -7.12 23.67 -23.92
N HIS A 105 -6.83 24.59 -24.81
CA HIS A 105 -7.36 24.63 -26.17
C HIS A 105 -7.07 23.31 -26.93
N LEU A 106 -5.83 22.80 -26.88
CA LEU A 106 -5.46 21.52 -27.47
C LEU A 106 -6.27 20.36 -26.91
N ARG A 107 -6.43 20.31 -25.59
CA ARG A 107 -7.15 19.22 -24.91
C ARG A 107 -8.64 19.22 -25.26
N VAL A 108 -9.28 20.38 -25.31
CA VAL A 108 -10.68 20.51 -25.73
C VAL A 108 -10.84 20.07 -27.18
N SER A 109 -10.01 20.58 -28.11
CA SER A 109 -10.05 20.21 -29.52
C SER A 109 -9.85 18.70 -29.76
N LEU A 110 -8.99 18.04 -29.00
CA LEU A 110 -8.80 16.59 -29.09
C LEU A 110 -10.02 15.82 -28.62
N LEU A 111 -10.70 16.26 -27.55
CA LEU A 111 -11.91 15.62 -27.06
C LEU A 111 -13.06 15.77 -28.05
N GLU A 112 -13.24 16.94 -28.63
CA GLU A 112 -14.24 17.22 -29.67
C GLU A 112 -14.00 16.37 -30.91
N LYS A 113 -12.77 16.36 -31.45
CA LYS A 113 -12.41 15.60 -32.64
C LYS A 113 -12.50 14.09 -32.45
N ALA A 114 -12.24 13.57 -31.24
CA ALA A 114 -12.34 12.16 -30.94
C ALA A 114 -13.77 11.66 -30.71
N GLY A 115 -14.77 12.55 -30.78
CA GLY A 115 -16.20 12.22 -30.62
C GLY A 115 -16.61 12.04 -29.15
N PHE A 116 -16.98 13.16 -28.52
CA PHE A 116 -17.62 13.17 -27.22
C PHE A 116 -19.01 12.48 -27.26
N PRO A 117 -19.50 11.74 -26.25
CA PRO A 117 -18.86 11.49 -24.94
C PRO A 117 -17.92 10.28 -24.87
N LYS A 118 -17.86 9.43 -25.90
CA LYS A 118 -17.06 8.18 -25.88
C LYS A 118 -15.57 8.44 -25.66
N ALA A 119 -15.06 9.54 -26.19
CA ALA A 119 -13.66 9.94 -26.05
C ALA A 119 -13.26 10.27 -24.60
N LEU A 120 -14.17 10.83 -23.80
CA LEU A 120 -13.90 11.24 -22.41
C LEU A 120 -13.41 10.10 -21.52
N ARG A 121 -13.86 8.87 -21.79
CA ARG A 121 -13.45 7.69 -21.00
C ARG A 121 -12.10 7.14 -21.42
N LYS A 122 -11.64 7.44 -22.63
CA LYS A 122 -10.48 6.80 -23.27
C LYS A 122 -9.24 7.68 -23.34
N ILE A 123 -9.41 8.99 -23.48
CA ILE A 123 -8.28 9.93 -23.59
C ILE A 123 -7.62 10.18 -22.23
N ASN A 124 -6.32 9.92 -22.16
CA ASN A 124 -5.52 10.28 -20.99
C ASN A 124 -4.95 11.68 -21.16
N LEU A 125 -5.66 12.68 -20.68
CA LEU A 125 -5.25 14.10 -20.74
C LEU A 125 -3.89 14.36 -20.07
N GLY A 126 -3.52 13.56 -19.04
CA GLY A 126 -2.22 13.66 -18.38
C GLY A 126 -1.02 13.31 -19.28
N LYS A 127 -1.25 12.68 -20.43
CA LYS A 127 -0.21 12.40 -21.43
C LYS A 127 0.01 13.54 -22.44
N LEU A 128 -0.93 14.47 -22.54
CA LEU A 128 -0.78 15.65 -23.37
C LEU A 128 0.21 16.61 -22.72
N ARG A 129 1.15 17.07 -23.50
CA ARG A 129 2.19 18.01 -23.07
C ARG A 129 2.20 19.20 -24.01
N VAL A 130 2.16 20.37 -23.40
CA VAL A 130 2.42 21.64 -24.07
C VAL A 130 3.44 22.37 -23.22
N SER A 131 4.55 22.77 -23.81
CA SER A 131 5.54 23.59 -23.13
C SER A 131 5.89 24.79 -23.98
N LYS A 132 6.02 25.94 -23.33
CA LYS A 132 6.42 27.18 -23.99
C LYS A 132 7.88 27.08 -24.39
N HIS A 133 8.19 27.41 -25.65
CA HIS A 133 9.56 27.56 -26.09
C HIS A 133 10.17 28.84 -25.46
N ARG A 134 11.50 28.91 -25.36
CA ARG A 134 12.21 30.10 -24.85
C ARG A 134 12.14 31.32 -25.79
N GLY A 135 11.51 31.21 -26.95
CA GLY A 135 11.27 32.28 -27.93
C GLY A 135 9.79 32.72 -27.96
N GLU A 136 9.49 33.83 -28.62
CA GLU A 136 8.18 34.43 -28.71
C GLU A 136 7.14 33.49 -29.35
N GLY A 137 6.07 33.17 -28.59
CA GLY A 137 4.84 32.56 -29.12
C GLY A 137 4.93 31.11 -29.59
N GLN A 138 6.09 30.47 -29.50
CA GLN A 138 6.29 29.08 -29.94
C GLN A 138 6.06 28.08 -28.80
N TYR A 139 5.44 26.95 -29.14
CA TYR A 139 5.13 25.87 -28.21
C TYR A 139 5.60 24.52 -28.72
N TYR A 140 6.04 23.67 -27.81
CA TYR A 140 6.25 22.25 -28.09
C TYR A 140 4.98 21.49 -27.75
N TRP A 141 4.50 20.71 -28.71
CA TRP A 141 3.32 19.87 -28.58
C TRP A 141 3.74 18.40 -28.52
N GLY A 142 3.07 17.60 -27.71
CA GLY A 142 3.37 16.18 -27.65
C GLY A 142 2.31 15.36 -26.94
N TYR A 143 2.28 14.05 -27.21
CA TYR A 143 1.45 13.07 -26.54
C TYR A 143 2.29 11.89 -26.05
N GLY A 144 2.36 11.70 -24.74
CA GLY A 144 3.14 10.62 -24.11
C GLY A 144 4.65 10.74 -24.42
N ASN A 145 5.23 9.68 -24.94
CA ASN A 145 6.63 9.63 -25.41
C ASN A 145 6.74 9.82 -26.93
N GLY A 146 5.67 10.21 -27.60
CA GLY A 146 5.72 10.68 -28.99
C GLY A 146 6.58 11.93 -29.08
N GLY A 147 7.31 12.11 -30.18
CA GLY A 147 8.21 13.24 -30.36
C GLY A 147 7.53 14.61 -30.19
N ALA A 148 8.30 15.63 -29.93
CA ALA A 148 7.82 17.00 -29.93
C ALA A 148 7.57 17.47 -31.38
N LEU A 149 6.49 18.22 -31.59
CA LEU A 149 6.15 18.91 -32.81
C LEU A 149 6.62 20.35 -32.69
N ASP A 150 7.88 20.56 -32.94
CA ASP A 150 8.52 21.86 -32.78
C ASP A 150 8.15 22.81 -33.93
N GLY A 151 7.89 24.08 -33.60
CA GLY A 151 7.59 25.13 -34.57
C GLY A 151 6.26 24.98 -35.32
N MET A 152 5.42 24.02 -34.97
CA MET A 152 4.11 23.82 -35.60
C MET A 152 3.03 24.69 -34.92
N THR A 153 2.13 25.20 -35.76
CA THR A 153 0.86 25.78 -35.26
C THR A 153 -0.03 24.67 -34.67
N LEU A 154 -1.01 25.04 -33.86
CA LEU A 154 -1.97 24.08 -33.31
C LEU A 154 -2.67 23.30 -34.42
N SER A 155 -3.11 23.95 -35.48
CA SER A 155 -3.77 23.32 -36.63
C SER A 155 -2.93 22.26 -37.31
N GLN A 156 -1.61 22.48 -37.41
CA GLN A 156 -0.64 21.51 -37.96
C GLN A 156 -0.32 20.37 -36.99
N ALA A 157 -0.28 20.67 -35.66
CA ALA A 157 0.08 19.69 -34.65
C ALA A 157 -1.09 18.74 -34.30
N LEU A 158 -2.33 19.24 -34.33
CA LEU A 158 -3.53 18.52 -33.91
C LEU A 158 -3.74 17.17 -34.63
N PRO A 159 -3.61 17.06 -35.99
CA PRO A 159 -3.74 15.78 -36.69
C PRO A 159 -2.71 14.75 -36.23
N LYS A 160 -1.47 15.17 -36.04
CA LYS A 160 -0.37 14.28 -35.61
C LYS A 160 -0.54 13.80 -34.16
N ILE A 161 -1.02 14.68 -33.29
CA ILE A 161 -1.34 14.31 -31.91
C ILE A 161 -2.53 13.36 -31.86
N ALA A 162 -3.53 13.56 -32.69
CA ALA A 162 -4.67 12.66 -32.83
C ALA A 162 -4.23 11.26 -33.33
N GLU A 163 -3.32 11.20 -34.30
CA GLU A 163 -2.73 9.95 -34.76
C GLU A 163 -1.93 9.24 -33.65
N TRP A 164 -1.14 9.97 -32.86
CA TRP A 164 -0.44 9.40 -31.72
C TRP A 164 -1.39 8.83 -30.66
N TYR A 165 -2.49 9.53 -30.41
CA TYR A 165 -3.56 9.05 -29.53
C TYR A 165 -4.17 7.75 -30.03
N GLU A 166 -4.55 7.67 -31.31
CA GLU A 166 -5.10 6.48 -31.92
C GLU A 166 -4.11 5.31 -31.91
N ASN A 167 -2.84 5.56 -32.17
CA ASN A 167 -1.79 4.56 -32.09
C ASN A 167 -1.56 4.07 -30.64
N ASP A 168 -1.62 4.96 -29.64
CA ASP A 168 -1.56 4.56 -28.21
C ASP A 168 -2.79 3.72 -27.81
N ARG A 169 -3.97 4.05 -28.35
CA ARG A 169 -5.19 3.28 -28.17
C ARG A 169 -5.09 1.89 -28.81
N LYS A 170 -4.73 1.83 -30.10
CA LYS A 170 -4.55 0.55 -30.83
C LYS A 170 -3.55 -0.37 -30.11
N ARG A 171 -2.42 0.18 -29.62
CA ARG A 171 -1.42 -0.58 -28.85
C ARG A 171 -1.96 -1.12 -27.53
N LYS A 172 -2.85 -0.40 -26.85
CA LYS A 172 -3.50 -0.85 -25.62
C LYS A 172 -4.54 -1.90 -25.89
N ASP A 173 -5.37 -1.71 -26.92
CA ASP A 173 -6.43 -2.63 -27.31
C ASP A 173 -5.83 -3.94 -27.82
N ALA A 174 -4.69 -3.90 -28.52
CA ALA A 174 -3.94 -5.06 -28.97
C ALA A 174 -3.17 -5.80 -27.86
N GLY A 175 -3.27 -5.37 -26.60
CA GLY A 175 -2.54 -5.97 -25.47
C GLY A 175 -1.02 -5.78 -25.54
N GLN A 176 -0.51 -5.02 -26.52
CA GLN A 176 0.91 -4.72 -26.64
C GLN A 176 1.36 -3.74 -25.55
N ARG A 177 1.55 -4.26 -24.33
CA ARG A 177 2.40 -3.58 -23.35
C ARG A 177 3.78 -3.42 -24.01
N LYS A 178 4.34 -2.20 -23.99
CA LYS A 178 5.76 -2.02 -24.31
C LYS A 178 6.52 -3.12 -23.60
N THR A 179 7.14 -4.02 -24.34
CA THR A 179 8.02 -5.04 -23.76
C THR A 179 9.07 -4.27 -22.96
N LYS A 180 9.05 -4.44 -21.66
CA LYS A 180 10.06 -3.83 -20.80
C LYS A 180 11.40 -4.39 -21.26
N LYS A 181 12.34 -3.52 -21.59
CA LYS A 181 13.71 -3.98 -21.86
C LYS A 181 14.22 -4.73 -20.63
N PRO A 182 14.86 -5.88 -20.79
CA PRO A 182 15.40 -6.61 -19.67
C PRO A 182 16.39 -5.73 -18.90
N PRO A 183 16.48 -5.86 -17.58
CA PRO A 183 17.47 -5.15 -16.79
C PRO A 183 18.88 -5.48 -17.28
N LYS A 184 19.77 -4.51 -17.21
CA LYS A 184 21.18 -4.76 -17.53
C LYS A 184 21.81 -5.58 -16.40
N ILE A 185 22.33 -6.76 -16.74
CA ILE A 185 22.97 -7.69 -15.80
C ILE A 185 24.42 -7.28 -15.60
N HIS A 186 24.87 -7.30 -14.35
CA HIS A 186 26.21 -6.96 -13.92
C HIS A 186 26.78 -8.06 -13.02
N GLY A 187 28.10 -8.17 -12.97
CA GLY A 187 28.78 -8.96 -11.97
C GLY A 187 29.00 -8.13 -10.69
N TYR A 188 28.76 -8.72 -9.54
CA TYR A 188 29.00 -8.14 -8.23
C TYR A 188 29.96 -9.02 -7.45
N GLN A 189 30.90 -8.41 -6.73
CA GLN A 189 31.69 -9.10 -5.72
C GLN A 189 30.91 -9.08 -4.41
N VAL A 190 30.76 -10.24 -3.81
CA VAL A 190 30.13 -10.41 -2.49
C VAL A 190 31.25 -10.81 -1.53
N ARG A 191 31.33 -10.09 -0.42
CA ARG A 191 32.20 -10.40 0.72
C ARG A 191 31.32 -10.33 1.95
N ASP A 192 30.93 -11.49 2.40
CA ASP A 192 30.19 -11.68 3.64
C ASP A 192 30.91 -12.78 4.43
N ASP A 193 30.72 -12.86 5.72
CA ASP A 193 31.47 -13.79 6.59
C ASP A 193 31.39 -15.25 6.09
N ASP A 194 30.30 -15.59 5.39
CA ASP A 194 30.04 -16.94 4.87
C ASP A 194 30.11 -17.06 3.34
N ILE A 195 30.18 -15.96 2.59
CA ILE A 195 30.14 -15.97 1.12
C ILE A 195 31.18 -15.00 0.56
N ASN A 196 32.25 -15.56 0.03
CA ASN A 196 33.25 -14.79 -0.70
C ASN A 196 33.29 -15.23 -2.16
N GLY A 197 32.98 -14.32 -3.08
CA GLY A 197 32.98 -14.67 -4.49
C GLY A 197 32.27 -13.63 -5.38
N TYR A 198 31.90 -14.07 -6.57
CA TYR A 198 31.23 -13.25 -7.58
C TYR A 198 29.84 -13.79 -7.87
N VAL A 199 28.88 -12.88 -8.08
CA VAL A 199 27.48 -13.20 -8.42
C VAL A 199 27.00 -12.35 -9.58
N LEU A 200 26.10 -12.91 -10.39
CA LEU A 200 25.37 -12.16 -11.42
C LEU A 200 24.13 -11.52 -10.82
N GLY A 201 23.82 -10.31 -11.25
CA GLY A 201 22.64 -9.62 -10.78
C GLY A 201 22.37 -8.31 -11.51
N PHE A 202 21.34 -7.61 -11.05
CA PHE A 202 21.03 -6.25 -11.51
C PHE A 202 20.57 -5.38 -10.34
N ARG A 203 20.78 -4.06 -10.45
CA ARG A 203 20.31 -3.11 -9.43
C ARG A 203 18.99 -2.48 -9.83
N LYS A 204 18.02 -2.48 -8.90
CA LYS A 204 16.74 -1.81 -9.06
C LYS A 204 16.26 -1.27 -7.71
N ASN A 205 15.83 0.00 -7.69
CA ASN A 205 15.36 0.69 -6.48
C ASN A 205 16.31 0.55 -5.27
N GLY A 206 17.63 0.61 -5.51
CA GLY A 206 18.65 0.48 -4.46
C GLY A 206 18.97 -0.95 -4.01
N VAL A 207 18.23 -1.94 -4.50
CA VAL A 207 18.42 -3.36 -4.18
C VAL A 207 19.17 -4.06 -5.31
N VAL A 208 20.16 -4.88 -4.99
CA VAL A 208 20.78 -5.81 -5.94
C VAL A 208 20.01 -7.12 -5.91
N VAL A 209 19.44 -7.50 -7.06
CA VAL A 209 18.75 -8.78 -7.27
C VAL A 209 19.75 -9.75 -7.85
N PHE A 210 20.06 -10.82 -7.13
CA PHE A 210 20.97 -11.87 -7.59
C PHE A 210 20.24 -12.85 -8.52
N LEU A 211 20.95 -13.25 -9.58
CA LEU A 211 20.49 -14.19 -10.58
C LEU A 211 21.30 -15.49 -10.48
N ALA A 212 20.82 -16.54 -11.15
CA ALA A 212 21.45 -17.87 -11.22
C ALA A 212 21.55 -18.65 -9.91
N ASN A 213 21.19 -18.06 -8.77
CA ASN A 213 21.30 -18.68 -7.43
C ASN A 213 22.66 -19.37 -7.19
N ARG A 214 23.74 -18.76 -7.67
CA ARG A 214 25.08 -19.34 -7.70
C ARG A 214 26.14 -18.28 -7.40
N THR A 215 27.12 -18.66 -6.61
CA THR A 215 28.35 -17.89 -6.36
C THR A 215 29.50 -18.50 -7.14
N PHE A 216 30.37 -17.69 -7.70
CA PHE A 216 31.53 -18.08 -8.47
C PHE A 216 32.79 -17.64 -7.71
N GLU A 217 33.79 -18.49 -7.62
CA GLU A 217 35.05 -18.17 -6.96
C GLU A 217 35.85 -17.17 -7.79
N GLN A 218 35.78 -17.28 -9.11
CA GLN A 218 36.50 -16.40 -10.03
C GLN A 218 35.53 -15.57 -10.89
N ARG A 219 35.93 -14.34 -11.15
CA ARG A 219 35.17 -13.43 -12.01
C ARG A 219 35.07 -13.91 -13.46
N SER A 220 36.09 -14.61 -13.94
CA SER A 220 36.12 -15.24 -15.29
C SER A 220 34.97 -16.24 -15.45
N ASP A 221 34.81 -17.14 -14.48
CA ASP A 221 33.82 -18.22 -14.51
C ASP A 221 32.40 -17.67 -14.47
N MET A 222 32.19 -16.63 -13.68
CA MET A 222 30.93 -15.90 -13.65
C MET A 222 30.57 -15.32 -15.04
N TRP A 223 31.54 -14.71 -15.75
CA TRP A 223 31.30 -14.16 -17.07
C TRP A 223 31.16 -15.22 -18.15
N HIS A 224 31.85 -16.34 -18.03
CA HIS A 224 31.68 -17.52 -18.90
C HIS A 224 30.26 -18.06 -18.77
N TYR A 225 29.82 -18.28 -17.56
CA TYR A 225 28.43 -18.70 -17.26
C TYR A 225 27.40 -17.69 -17.82
N TYR A 226 27.65 -16.38 -17.70
CA TYR A 226 26.77 -15.36 -18.30
C TYR A 226 26.65 -15.48 -19.82
N GLN A 227 27.76 -15.77 -20.50
CA GLN A 227 27.74 -15.90 -21.97
C GLN A 227 26.90 -17.11 -22.40
N GLU A 228 27.05 -18.23 -21.72
CA GLU A 228 26.34 -19.46 -22.03
C GLU A 228 24.84 -19.37 -21.71
N HIS A 229 24.48 -18.71 -20.60
CA HIS A 229 23.11 -18.67 -20.09
C HIS A 229 22.45 -17.29 -20.24
N ARG A 230 22.95 -16.46 -21.16
CA ARG A 230 22.50 -15.06 -21.30
C ARG A 230 21.01 -14.91 -21.48
N LYS A 231 20.37 -15.75 -22.27
CA LYS A 231 18.93 -15.69 -22.56
C LYS A 231 18.14 -16.02 -21.31
N ASP A 232 18.44 -17.08 -20.64
CA ASP A 232 17.75 -17.55 -19.43
C ASP A 232 17.90 -16.54 -18.29
N LEU A 233 19.10 -15.97 -18.11
CA LEU A 233 19.37 -14.92 -17.14
C LEU A 233 18.60 -13.62 -17.44
N GLN A 234 18.38 -13.29 -18.70
CA GLN A 234 17.56 -12.14 -19.09
C GLN A 234 16.08 -12.40 -18.81
N GLU A 235 15.57 -13.60 -19.09
CA GLU A 235 14.20 -14.02 -18.74
C GLU A 235 14.01 -14.01 -17.23
N GLU A 236 14.96 -14.56 -16.49
CA GLU A 236 14.97 -14.51 -15.04
C GLU A 236 14.95 -13.08 -14.49
N ALA A 237 15.78 -12.20 -15.02
CA ALA A 237 15.80 -10.79 -14.64
C ALA A 237 14.48 -10.08 -14.94
N MET A 238 13.85 -10.40 -16.06
CA MET A 238 12.51 -9.90 -16.41
C MET A 238 11.44 -10.41 -15.43
N ALA A 239 11.45 -11.70 -15.13
CA ALA A 239 10.54 -12.31 -14.16
C ALA A 239 10.69 -11.65 -12.78
N ALA A 240 11.93 -11.46 -12.30
CA ALA A 240 12.23 -10.81 -11.04
C ALA A 240 11.78 -9.33 -10.95
N THR A 241 11.55 -8.67 -12.09
CA THR A 241 11.01 -7.29 -12.12
C THR A 241 9.50 -7.22 -12.25
N SER A 242 8.84 -8.33 -12.45
CA SER A 242 7.39 -8.39 -12.60
C SER A 242 6.69 -8.40 -11.24
N PRO A 243 5.58 -7.66 -11.07
CA PRO A 243 4.80 -7.75 -9.83
C PRO A 243 4.24 -9.16 -9.68
N ILE A 244 4.45 -9.77 -8.51
CA ILE A 244 3.87 -11.07 -8.19
C ILE A 244 2.42 -10.85 -7.74
N LYS A 245 1.51 -11.65 -8.26
CA LYS A 245 0.16 -11.78 -7.72
C LYS A 245 0.22 -12.72 -6.49
N MET A 246 0.50 -12.16 -5.33
CA MET A 246 0.70 -12.94 -4.10
C MET A 246 -0.59 -13.48 -3.52
N ARG A 247 -1.74 -12.84 -3.80
CA ARG A 247 -3.04 -13.21 -3.22
C ARG A 247 -4.05 -13.53 -4.30
N TYR A 248 -5.03 -14.36 -3.98
CA TYR A 248 -6.18 -14.58 -4.84
C TYR A 248 -7.05 -13.31 -4.87
N SER A 249 -7.69 -13.05 -6.01
CA SER A 249 -8.60 -11.91 -6.17
C SER A 249 -9.92 -12.09 -5.45
N THR A 250 -10.31 -13.34 -5.19
CA THR A 250 -11.54 -13.74 -4.51
C THR A 250 -11.21 -14.80 -3.48
N ASN A 251 -11.99 -14.83 -2.40
CA ASN A 251 -11.88 -15.86 -1.37
C ASN A 251 -12.70 -17.07 -1.78
N ARG A 252 -12.15 -18.27 -1.59
CA ARG A 252 -12.89 -19.53 -1.68
C ARG A 252 -13.84 -19.65 -0.49
N PRO A 253 -14.93 -20.39 -0.62
CA PRO A 253 -15.77 -20.75 0.51
C PRO A 253 -14.94 -21.41 1.61
N ARG A 254 -15.22 -21.09 2.86
CA ARG A 254 -14.61 -21.75 4.00
C ARG A 254 -15.04 -23.22 4.05
N THR A 255 -14.10 -24.10 4.38
CA THR A 255 -14.36 -25.53 4.69
C THR A 255 -13.93 -25.83 6.12
N GLY A 256 -14.36 -26.97 6.64
CA GLY A 256 -14.04 -27.41 8.01
C GLY A 256 -15.26 -27.36 8.93
N PRO A 257 -15.08 -27.58 10.25
CA PRO A 257 -16.17 -27.65 11.22
C PRO A 257 -17.01 -26.39 11.24
N ASP A 258 -18.32 -26.56 11.38
CA ASP A 258 -19.21 -25.41 11.60
C ASP A 258 -18.94 -24.79 12.98
N ARG A 259 -18.61 -23.51 13.03
CA ARG A 259 -18.21 -22.82 14.26
C ARG A 259 -19.37 -22.14 14.99
N ARG A 260 -20.51 -21.97 14.33
CA ARG A 260 -21.63 -21.15 14.83
C ARG A 260 -23.02 -21.71 14.54
N GLY A 261 -23.14 -22.92 13.96
CA GLY A 261 -24.44 -23.53 13.62
C GLY A 261 -25.26 -22.70 12.64
N ALA A 262 -24.61 -22.12 11.61
CA ALA A 262 -25.20 -21.24 10.60
C ALA A 262 -25.86 -19.95 11.14
N ARG A 263 -25.82 -19.69 12.46
CA ARG A 263 -26.38 -18.46 13.05
C ARG A 263 -25.51 -17.24 12.75
N ALA A 264 -26.13 -16.09 12.78
CA ALA A 264 -25.46 -14.82 12.64
C ALA A 264 -24.83 -14.40 13.99
N ILE A 265 -23.59 -13.93 13.97
CA ILE A 265 -22.86 -13.49 15.16
C ILE A 265 -23.02 -11.98 15.33
N THR A 266 -23.32 -11.53 16.56
CA THR A 266 -23.35 -10.10 16.86
C THR A 266 -21.94 -9.55 17.12
N PRO A 267 -21.71 -8.24 16.97
CA PRO A 267 -20.45 -7.62 17.35
C PRO A 267 -20.07 -7.88 18.81
N GLU A 268 -21.05 -7.84 19.70
CA GLU A 268 -20.91 -8.06 21.15
C GLU A 268 -20.42 -9.49 21.43
N GLU A 269 -21.06 -10.48 20.81
CA GLU A 269 -20.67 -11.88 20.93
C GLU A 269 -19.23 -12.12 20.41
N LEU A 270 -18.83 -11.44 19.33
CA LEU A 270 -17.45 -11.54 18.84
C LEU A 270 -16.46 -10.92 19.83
N LEU A 271 -16.78 -9.76 20.42
CA LEU A 271 -15.95 -9.11 21.44
C LEU A 271 -15.76 -10.00 22.66
N GLU A 272 -16.85 -10.51 23.21
CA GLU A 272 -16.83 -11.37 24.40
C GLU A 272 -16.09 -12.69 24.15
N THR A 273 -16.34 -13.35 23.00
CA THR A 273 -15.72 -14.63 22.68
C THR A 273 -14.21 -14.53 22.54
N PHE A 274 -13.72 -13.46 21.92
CA PHE A 274 -12.30 -13.34 21.57
C PHE A 274 -11.54 -12.32 22.41
N GLY A 275 -12.19 -11.65 23.35
CA GLY A 275 -11.54 -10.70 24.25
C GLY A 275 -11.03 -9.44 23.55
N PHE A 276 -11.66 -8.98 22.46
CA PHE A 276 -11.29 -7.72 21.83
C PHE A 276 -11.82 -6.52 22.60
N ARG A 277 -11.07 -5.41 22.60
CA ARG A 277 -11.45 -4.16 23.25
C ARG A 277 -12.68 -3.50 22.62
N GLY A 278 -12.83 -3.60 21.31
CA GLY A 278 -13.94 -2.98 20.59
C GLY A 278 -13.90 -3.25 19.09
N ILE A 279 -15.02 -2.93 18.42
CA ILE A 279 -15.18 -3.04 16.96
C ILE A 279 -15.62 -1.69 16.38
N GLU A 280 -14.99 -1.29 15.27
CA GLU A 280 -15.33 -0.08 14.54
C GLU A 280 -15.74 -0.41 13.10
N PHE A 281 -16.85 0.18 12.62
CA PHE A 281 -17.32 -0.01 11.24
C PHE A 281 -17.24 1.29 10.45
N GLY A 282 -16.71 1.22 9.24
CA GLY A 282 -16.71 2.35 8.32
C GLY A 282 -18.10 2.71 7.81
N ASN A 283 -18.29 3.97 7.44
CA ASN A 283 -19.58 4.52 6.99
C ASN A 283 -20.15 3.86 5.72
N TRP A 284 -19.32 3.18 4.95
CA TRP A 284 -19.71 2.49 3.72
C TRP A 284 -20.25 1.07 3.96
N VAL A 285 -20.13 0.53 5.20
CA VAL A 285 -20.58 -0.83 5.53
C VAL A 285 -22.06 -0.78 5.94
N ASN A 286 -22.95 -1.28 5.06
CA ASN A 286 -24.37 -1.38 5.43
C ASN A 286 -24.62 -2.52 6.45
N GLN A 287 -25.81 -2.56 7.04
CA GLN A 287 -26.16 -3.51 8.10
C GLN A 287 -25.94 -4.99 7.70
N LYS A 288 -26.34 -5.36 6.49
CA LYS A 288 -26.17 -6.73 5.97
C LYS A 288 -24.71 -7.12 5.82
N GLU A 289 -23.88 -6.17 5.36
CA GLU A 289 -22.45 -6.37 5.21
C GLU A 289 -21.74 -6.45 6.58
N ARG A 290 -22.17 -5.64 7.56
CA ARG A 290 -21.65 -5.72 8.95
C ARG A 290 -21.91 -7.11 9.52
N GLN A 291 -23.14 -7.59 9.44
CA GLN A 291 -23.50 -8.93 9.90
C GLN A 291 -22.67 -10.03 9.24
N LYS A 292 -22.49 -9.94 7.94
CA LYS A 292 -21.69 -10.91 7.17
C LYS A 292 -20.22 -10.90 7.59
N VAL A 293 -19.59 -9.73 7.68
CA VAL A 293 -18.16 -9.64 7.98
C VAL A 293 -17.85 -10.07 9.41
N VAL A 294 -18.72 -9.75 10.37
CA VAL A 294 -18.60 -10.20 11.78
C VAL A 294 -18.66 -11.72 11.85
N SER A 295 -19.64 -12.34 11.20
CA SER A 295 -19.79 -13.80 11.21
C SER A 295 -18.60 -14.52 10.55
N VAL A 296 -18.08 -13.99 9.44
CA VAL A 296 -16.89 -14.56 8.77
C VAL A 296 -15.62 -14.36 9.61
N ALA A 297 -15.49 -13.20 10.26
CA ALA A 297 -14.36 -12.94 11.17
C ALA A 297 -14.40 -13.87 12.39
N TYR A 298 -15.58 -14.15 12.94
CA TYR A 298 -15.77 -15.11 14.02
C TYR A 298 -15.27 -16.50 13.63
N ASP A 299 -15.70 -17.03 12.48
CA ASP A 299 -15.22 -18.32 11.97
C ASP A 299 -13.69 -18.34 11.80
N ALA A 300 -13.14 -17.25 11.27
CA ALA A 300 -11.70 -17.13 11.05
C ALA A 300 -10.90 -17.10 12.36
N LEU A 301 -11.39 -16.39 13.37
CA LEU A 301 -10.75 -16.33 14.69
C LEU A 301 -10.87 -17.66 15.44
N CYS A 302 -11.97 -18.39 15.30
CA CYS A 302 -12.09 -19.76 15.83
C CYS A 302 -11.05 -20.68 15.19
N ASP A 303 -10.93 -20.67 13.86
CA ASP A 303 -9.97 -21.50 13.14
C ASP A 303 -8.53 -21.14 13.52
N MET A 304 -8.23 -19.85 13.70
CA MET A 304 -6.92 -19.39 14.12
C MET A 304 -6.60 -19.83 15.56
N SER A 305 -7.51 -19.63 16.51
CA SER A 305 -7.31 -20.01 17.91
C SER A 305 -7.04 -21.51 18.03
N GLU A 306 -7.76 -22.33 17.29
CA GLU A 306 -7.55 -23.78 17.24
C GLU A 306 -6.21 -24.15 16.59
N ALA A 307 -5.88 -23.54 15.46
CA ALA A 307 -4.60 -23.77 14.77
C ALA A 307 -3.38 -23.45 15.66
N LEU A 308 -3.52 -22.41 16.51
CA LEU A 308 -2.49 -21.98 17.47
C LEU A 308 -2.56 -22.76 18.79
N GLY A 309 -3.66 -23.45 19.04
CA GLY A 309 -3.95 -24.11 20.33
C GLY A 309 -4.05 -23.09 21.48
N LEU A 310 -4.51 -21.89 21.21
CA LEU A 310 -4.78 -20.85 22.21
C LEU A 310 -6.28 -20.82 22.54
N PRO A 311 -6.68 -20.38 23.75
CA PRO A 311 -8.07 -20.09 24.03
C PRO A 311 -8.58 -18.96 23.13
N ARG A 312 -9.88 -18.95 22.84
CA ARG A 312 -10.47 -17.91 21.95
C ARG A 312 -10.25 -16.51 22.49
N SER A 313 -10.36 -16.30 23.80
CA SER A 313 -10.11 -15.03 24.48
C SER A 313 -8.70 -14.46 24.26
N ALA A 314 -7.71 -15.30 23.98
CA ALA A 314 -6.34 -14.86 23.68
C ALA A 314 -6.21 -14.09 22.36
N MET A 315 -7.21 -14.17 21.48
CA MET A 315 -7.17 -13.46 20.19
C MET A 315 -7.20 -11.94 20.35
N GLY A 316 -7.80 -11.44 21.44
CA GLY A 316 -7.86 -10.03 21.80
C GLY A 316 -6.60 -9.49 22.48
N LEU A 317 -5.57 -10.33 22.72
CA LEU A 317 -4.29 -9.95 23.33
C LEU A 317 -4.48 -9.19 24.65
N ASP A 318 -5.06 -9.89 25.63
CA ASP A 318 -5.35 -9.33 26.96
C ASP A 318 -6.27 -8.10 26.92
N GLY A 319 -7.30 -8.15 26.09
CA GLY A 319 -8.27 -7.04 25.91
C GLY A 319 -7.66 -5.76 25.33
N SER A 320 -6.42 -5.78 24.87
CA SER A 320 -5.76 -4.58 24.35
C SER A 320 -6.02 -4.33 22.87
N LEU A 321 -6.42 -5.35 22.10
CA LEU A 321 -6.57 -5.28 20.65
C LEU A 321 -8.00 -4.89 20.24
N GLY A 322 -8.12 -3.96 19.29
CA GLY A 322 -9.37 -3.59 18.64
C GLY A 322 -9.43 -4.07 17.19
N LEU A 323 -10.66 -4.20 16.66
CA LEU A 323 -10.92 -4.51 15.26
C LEU A 323 -11.61 -3.35 14.56
N ALA A 324 -11.26 -3.11 13.29
CA ALA A 324 -11.93 -2.14 12.46
C ALA A 324 -12.23 -2.73 11.08
N PHE A 325 -13.44 -2.56 10.60
CA PHE A 325 -13.87 -3.01 9.28
C PHE A 325 -14.08 -1.80 8.37
N GLY A 326 -13.00 -1.40 7.68
CA GLY A 326 -13.01 -0.30 6.74
C GLY A 326 -13.21 1.10 7.34
N ALA A 327 -13.07 1.25 8.66
CA ALA A 327 -13.27 2.51 9.35
C ALA A 327 -12.04 3.43 9.28
N ARG A 328 -10.83 2.85 9.18
CA ARG A 328 -9.55 3.56 9.36
C ARG A 328 -8.72 3.68 8.08
N GLY A 329 -9.35 3.66 6.91
CA GLY A 329 -8.67 3.78 5.62
C GLY A 329 -8.51 5.24 5.15
N LYS A 330 -7.30 5.61 4.69
CA LYS A 330 -7.03 6.92 4.05
C LYS A 330 -7.29 6.89 2.53
N GLY A 331 -8.19 6.01 2.03
CA GLY A 331 -8.48 5.89 0.60
C GLY A 331 -7.33 5.28 -0.23
N GLY A 332 -6.38 4.61 0.40
CA GLY A 332 -5.22 3.99 -0.25
C GLY A 332 -5.50 2.59 -0.80
N ARG A 333 -4.47 1.98 -1.39
CA ARG A 333 -4.52 0.60 -1.93
C ARG A 333 -4.19 -0.48 -0.88
N THR A 334 -4.11 -0.12 0.39
CA THR A 334 -3.76 -1.06 1.47
C THR A 334 -4.95 -1.97 1.75
N ALA A 335 -4.73 -3.27 1.69
CA ALA A 335 -5.78 -4.27 1.88
C ALA A 335 -6.19 -4.41 3.34
N ALA A 336 -5.22 -4.33 4.25
CA ALA A 336 -5.36 -4.33 5.69
C ALA A 336 -4.14 -3.65 6.30
N HIS A 337 -4.19 -3.30 7.58
CA HIS A 337 -3.04 -2.85 8.35
C HIS A 337 -3.31 -2.90 9.84
N TYR A 338 -2.25 -3.13 10.61
CA TYR A 338 -2.24 -2.94 12.05
C TYR A 338 -1.75 -1.53 12.38
N GLU A 339 -2.40 -0.86 13.33
CA GLU A 339 -2.03 0.46 13.86
C GLU A 339 -1.45 0.31 15.28
N PRO A 340 -0.12 0.33 15.46
CA PRO A 340 0.52 0.08 16.76
C PRO A 340 0.12 1.07 17.85
N ASP A 341 0.00 2.36 17.49
CA ASP A 341 -0.34 3.42 18.45
C ASP A 341 -1.76 3.27 19.02
N TYR A 342 -2.67 2.69 18.23
CA TYR A 342 -4.06 2.45 18.62
C TYR A 342 -4.34 1.00 18.97
N LYS A 343 -3.41 0.09 18.72
CA LYS A 343 -3.58 -1.37 18.84
C LYS A 343 -4.85 -1.86 18.14
N VAL A 344 -5.01 -1.50 16.86
CA VAL A 344 -6.19 -1.84 16.07
C VAL A 344 -5.78 -2.51 14.75
N ILE A 345 -6.42 -3.63 14.44
CA ILE A 345 -6.37 -4.23 13.12
C ILE A 345 -7.49 -3.64 12.27
N ASN A 346 -7.15 -3.01 11.16
CA ASN A 346 -8.14 -2.53 10.19
C ASN A 346 -8.14 -3.39 8.93
N LEU A 347 -9.28 -4.01 8.65
CA LEU A 347 -9.53 -4.79 7.43
C LEU A 347 -10.37 -3.95 6.46
N THR A 348 -9.82 -3.62 5.29
CA THR A 348 -10.52 -2.80 4.30
C THR A 348 -11.43 -3.63 3.40
N LYS A 349 -12.54 -3.04 2.91
CA LYS A 349 -13.42 -3.69 1.92
C LYS A 349 -12.87 -3.44 0.50
N PRO A 350 -12.97 -4.41 -0.41
CA PRO A 350 -13.15 -5.86 -0.30
C PRO A 350 -11.83 -6.60 -0.09
N SER A 351 -10.75 -5.86 0.01
CA SER A 351 -9.38 -6.38 -0.11
C SER A 351 -8.77 -6.80 1.23
N GLY A 352 -9.42 -6.52 2.35
CA GLY A 352 -8.95 -6.88 3.69
C GLY A 352 -9.10 -8.36 4.01
N ALA A 353 -10.01 -9.06 3.31
CA ALA A 353 -10.14 -10.50 3.43
C ALA A 353 -8.82 -11.20 3.07
N GLY A 354 -8.44 -12.17 3.89
CA GLY A 354 -7.22 -12.95 3.67
C GLY A 354 -5.92 -12.35 4.26
N ASN A 355 -6.03 -11.30 5.06
CA ASN A 355 -4.90 -10.70 5.77
C ASN A 355 -5.03 -10.76 7.29
N LEU A 356 -6.10 -11.34 7.84
CA LEU A 356 -6.34 -11.29 9.28
C LEU A 356 -5.19 -11.92 10.08
N ALA A 357 -4.67 -13.08 9.68
CA ALA A 357 -3.53 -13.70 10.35
C ALA A 357 -2.26 -12.82 10.26
N HIS A 358 -2.01 -12.20 9.12
CA HIS A 358 -0.87 -11.30 8.92
C HIS A 358 -0.91 -10.11 9.88
N GLU A 359 -2.04 -9.42 9.95
CA GLU A 359 -2.20 -8.23 10.80
C GLU A 359 -2.27 -8.62 12.30
N TRP A 360 -2.82 -9.78 12.61
CA TRP A 360 -2.83 -10.29 13.98
C TRP A 360 -1.40 -10.61 14.47
N PHE A 361 -0.53 -11.12 13.60
CA PHE A 361 0.85 -11.33 13.98
C PHE A 361 1.58 -10.01 14.25
N HIS A 362 1.34 -8.97 13.48
CA HIS A 362 1.87 -7.64 13.79
C HIS A 362 1.40 -7.14 15.17
N ALA A 363 0.13 -7.40 15.51
CA ALA A 363 -0.40 -7.06 16.82
C ALA A 363 0.26 -7.88 17.94
N LEU A 364 0.43 -9.18 17.76
CA LEU A 364 1.12 -10.06 18.70
C LEU A 364 2.59 -9.66 18.88
N ASP A 365 3.31 -9.44 17.79
CA ASP A 365 4.71 -9.03 17.77
C ASP A 365 4.93 -7.72 18.54
N ASN A 366 4.05 -6.74 18.31
CA ASN A 366 4.05 -5.47 19.04
C ASN A 366 3.64 -5.66 20.52
N HIS A 367 2.62 -6.47 20.79
CA HIS A 367 2.17 -6.76 22.16
C HIS A 367 3.29 -7.39 22.98
N LEU A 368 3.95 -8.43 22.46
CA LEU A 368 5.05 -9.12 23.13
C LEU A 368 6.30 -8.23 23.26
N GLY A 369 6.59 -7.40 22.26
CA GLY A 369 7.67 -6.44 22.31
C GLY A 369 7.50 -5.40 23.43
N ASN A 370 6.29 -4.90 23.60
CA ASN A 370 5.95 -3.95 24.68
C ASN A 370 5.90 -4.63 26.04
N TRP A 371 5.26 -5.80 26.14
CA TRP A 371 5.10 -6.54 27.39
C TRP A 371 6.43 -7.00 27.98
N SER A 372 7.34 -7.48 27.15
CA SER A 372 8.64 -7.98 27.59
C SER A 372 9.62 -6.90 28.08
N GLY A 373 9.33 -5.63 27.79
CA GLY A 373 10.21 -4.51 28.13
C GLY A 373 11.58 -4.52 27.48
N ILE A 374 11.79 -5.43 26.52
CA ILE A 374 13.11 -5.69 25.90
C ILE A 374 13.36 -4.78 24.73
N VAL A 375 12.32 -4.41 24.01
CA VAL A 375 12.43 -3.43 22.95
C VAL A 375 12.26 -2.05 23.59
N GLY A 376 13.33 -1.27 23.65
CA GLY A 376 13.30 0.05 24.27
C GLY A 376 12.29 0.97 23.61
N SER A 377 11.75 1.91 24.36
CA SER A 377 10.75 2.93 24.04
C SER A 377 11.21 3.95 22.97
N GLY A 378 11.72 3.50 21.85
CA GLY A 378 12.20 4.35 20.76
C GLY A 378 11.29 4.30 19.54
N GLY A 379 10.26 5.14 19.51
CA GLY A 379 9.51 5.53 18.30
C GLY A 379 8.84 4.38 17.50
N HIS A 380 7.60 4.57 17.08
CA HIS A 380 6.83 3.70 16.18
C HIS A 380 6.96 2.18 16.37
N GLY A 381 6.39 1.66 17.46
CA GLY A 381 6.07 0.25 17.62
C GLY A 381 7.26 -0.65 17.92
N SER A 382 7.41 -0.99 19.19
CA SER A 382 8.34 -2.01 19.65
C SER A 382 7.88 -3.37 19.14
N HIS A 383 8.41 -3.86 18.04
CA HIS A 383 8.18 -5.22 17.56
C HIS A 383 9.23 -6.17 18.13
N LEU A 384 8.83 -7.32 18.65
CA LEU A 384 9.76 -8.33 19.14
C LEU A 384 10.69 -8.80 18.02
N THR A 385 10.19 -8.90 16.78
CA THR A 385 10.98 -9.27 15.60
C THR A 385 12.00 -8.21 15.18
N SER A 386 11.82 -6.93 15.51
CA SER A 386 12.84 -5.90 15.23
C SER A 386 14.10 -6.03 16.08
N TRP A 387 14.07 -6.91 17.08
CA TRP A 387 15.24 -7.27 17.85
C TRP A 387 16.34 -7.97 17.01
N ALA A 388 15.99 -8.60 15.88
CA ALA A 388 16.96 -9.19 14.96
C ALA A 388 17.92 -8.18 14.34
N GLU A 389 17.53 -6.92 14.19
CA GLU A 389 18.38 -5.88 13.63
C GLU A 389 19.49 -5.43 14.62
N ALA A 390 19.46 -5.88 15.88
CA ALA A 390 20.44 -5.54 16.89
C ALA A 390 20.94 -6.76 17.67
N PRO A 391 21.59 -7.73 17.00
CA PRO A 391 21.93 -9.03 17.60
C PRO A 391 22.85 -8.91 18.83
N THR A 392 23.76 -7.93 18.86
CA THR A 392 24.65 -7.68 20.01
C THR A 392 23.92 -7.09 21.21
N ARG A 393 22.99 -6.14 21.00
CA ARG A 393 22.16 -5.56 22.07
C ARG A 393 21.16 -6.58 22.60
N GLY A 394 20.63 -7.43 21.71
CA GLY A 394 19.69 -8.49 22.05
C GLY A 394 20.31 -9.57 22.93
N ARG A 395 21.53 -10.05 22.60
CA ARG A 395 22.24 -11.07 23.42
C ARG A 395 22.52 -10.55 24.82
N ALA A 396 22.94 -9.31 24.99
CA ALA A 396 23.15 -8.70 26.29
C ALA A 396 21.86 -8.63 27.11
N ARG A 397 20.72 -8.29 26.48
CA ARG A 397 19.41 -8.24 27.15
C ARG A 397 18.85 -9.64 27.45
N LEU A 398 19.11 -10.63 26.60
CA LEU A 398 18.77 -12.02 26.87
C LEU A 398 19.53 -12.58 28.09
N SER A 399 20.80 -12.17 28.27
CA SER A 399 21.56 -12.54 29.47
C SER A 399 20.99 -11.92 30.73
N VAL A 400 20.48 -10.70 30.66
CA VAL A 400 19.77 -10.02 31.75
C VAL A 400 18.42 -10.70 32.04
N ALA A 401 17.65 -11.05 31.00
CA ALA A 401 16.39 -11.77 31.17
C ALA A 401 16.59 -13.19 31.73
N ARG A 402 17.66 -13.87 31.38
CA ARG A 402 18.05 -15.17 31.97
C ARG A 402 18.44 -15.06 33.44
N SER A 403 18.99 -13.94 33.87
CA SER A 403 19.33 -13.71 35.29
C SER A 403 18.12 -13.31 36.15
N LEU A 404 17.02 -12.86 35.53
CA LEU A 404 15.78 -12.45 36.17
C LEU A 404 14.75 -13.59 36.18
N THR A 405 15.04 -14.74 36.71
CA THR A 405 14.11 -15.83 37.13
C THR A 405 12.69 -15.89 36.49
N MET A 406 12.58 -15.59 35.19
CA MET A 406 11.33 -15.70 34.45
C MET A 406 11.43 -16.75 33.31
N PRO A 407 11.30 -18.07 33.61
CA PRO A 407 11.45 -19.14 32.61
C PRO A 407 10.55 -18.94 31.39
N LEU A 408 9.37 -18.37 31.61
CA LEU A 408 8.36 -18.17 30.59
C LEU A 408 8.76 -17.10 29.56
N ILE A 409 9.30 -15.97 30.01
CA ILE A 409 9.84 -14.94 29.09
C ILE A 409 10.98 -15.52 28.28
N THR A 410 11.88 -16.28 28.91
CA THR A 410 12.96 -16.97 28.23
C THR A 410 12.44 -17.94 27.18
N GLY A 411 11.39 -18.69 27.48
CA GLY A 411 10.76 -19.61 26.54
C GLY A 411 10.16 -18.89 25.32
N ILE A 412 9.48 -17.79 25.51
CA ILE A 412 8.95 -16.96 24.40
C ILE A 412 10.09 -16.45 23.52
N TYR A 413 11.20 -16.04 24.13
CA TYR A 413 12.40 -15.63 23.40
C TYR A 413 13.02 -16.73 22.58
N VAL A 414 13.16 -17.91 23.14
CA VAL A 414 13.69 -19.05 22.41
C VAL A 414 12.81 -19.34 21.20
N GLY A 415 11.49 -19.36 21.37
CA GLY A 415 10.57 -19.61 20.27
C GLY A 415 10.67 -18.57 19.15
N ILE A 416 10.68 -17.28 19.50
CA ILE A 416 10.82 -16.23 18.45
C ILE A 416 12.23 -16.24 17.85
N SER A 417 13.27 -16.54 18.63
CA SER A 417 14.64 -16.61 18.12
C SER A 417 14.82 -17.71 17.07
N GLU A 418 14.18 -18.89 17.26
CA GLU A 418 14.18 -19.96 16.25
C GLU A 418 13.49 -19.51 14.95
N VAL A 419 12.34 -18.81 15.05
CA VAL A 419 11.66 -18.25 13.88
C VAL A 419 12.57 -17.25 13.17
N MET A 420 13.25 -16.40 13.94
CA MET A 420 14.14 -15.37 13.41
C MET A 420 15.39 -15.95 12.77
N GLU A 421 15.98 -16.99 13.34
CA GLU A 421 17.09 -17.70 12.74
C GLU A 421 16.70 -18.29 11.38
N ALA A 422 15.52 -18.90 11.28
CA ALA A 422 15.01 -19.40 10.00
C ALA A 422 14.79 -18.27 8.97
N MET A 423 14.45 -17.06 9.41
CA MET A 423 14.22 -15.90 8.54
C MET A 423 15.50 -15.17 8.12
N GLU A 424 16.50 -15.07 9.01
CA GLU A 424 17.61 -14.12 8.93
C GLU A 424 18.96 -14.79 8.71
N SER A 425 19.05 -16.12 8.81
CA SER A 425 20.34 -16.79 8.62
C SER A 425 20.91 -16.41 7.24
N PRO A 426 22.22 -16.32 7.09
CA PRO A 426 22.88 -16.02 5.81
C PRO A 426 22.44 -16.96 4.67
N HIS A 427 22.03 -18.17 5.01
CA HIS A 427 21.54 -19.19 4.08
C HIS A 427 20.02 -19.16 3.88
N SER A 428 19.30 -18.22 4.51
CA SER A 428 17.84 -18.15 4.39
C SER A 428 17.41 -17.72 2.98
N GLU A 429 16.84 -18.66 2.26
CA GLU A 429 16.24 -18.43 0.95
C GLU A 429 15.07 -17.43 1.04
N LEU A 430 14.28 -17.45 2.13
CA LEU A 430 13.23 -16.49 2.39
C LEU A 430 13.80 -15.05 2.51
N ALA A 431 14.95 -14.87 3.21
CA ALA A 431 15.61 -13.58 3.30
C ALA A 431 16.00 -13.04 1.91
N ARG A 432 16.60 -13.90 1.09
CA ARG A 432 17.02 -13.57 -0.27
C ARG A 432 15.81 -13.23 -1.15
N ARG A 433 14.76 -14.03 -1.16
CA ARG A 433 13.55 -13.79 -1.95
C ARG A 433 12.81 -12.52 -1.51
N SER A 434 12.75 -12.26 -0.20
CA SER A 434 12.16 -11.03 0.36
C SER A 434 12.94 -9.78 -0.08
N LYS A 435 14.27 -9.85 -0.09
CA LYS A 435 15.13 -8.78 -0.62
C LYS A 435 14.87 -8.55 -2.11
N ASN A 436 14.76 -9.62 -2.89
CA ASN A 436 14.44 -9.52 -4.30
C ASN A 436 13.05 -8.92 -4.56
N ALA A 437 12.06 -9.24 -3.73
CA ALA A 437 10.72 -8.66 -3.82
C ALA A 437 10.74 -7.14 -3.65
N ASP A 438 11.62 -6.61 -2.80
CA ASP A 438 11.78 -5.17 -2.60
C ASP A 438 12.35 -4.43 -3.82
N ALA A 439 12.98 -5.12 -4.78
CA ALA A 439 13.40 -4.51 -6.03
C ALA A 439 12.22 -3.93 -6.84
N THR A 440 11.00 -4.35 -6.57
CA THR A 440 9.78 -3.80 -7.17
C THR A 440 9.26 -2.55 -6.47
N ARG A 441 9.82 -2.15 -5.32
CA ARG A 441 9.35 -1.08 -4.45
C ARG A 441 10.39 0.04 -4.30
N ARG A 442 9.93 1.22 -3.92
CA ARG A 442 10.83 2.37 -3.63
C ARG A 442 11.42 2.34 -2.22
N LYS A 443 10.75 1.65 -1.29
CA LYS A 443 11.17 1.52 0.12
C LYS A 443 11.21 0.04 0.48
N ALA A 444 12.10 -0.33 1.38
CA ALA A 444 12.13 -1.64 1.98
C ALA A 444 10.77 -1.97 2.62
N TYR A 445 10.30 -3.18 2.38
CA TYR A 445 9.03 -3.67 2.91
C TYR A 445 9.13 -5.17 3.18
N TYR A 446 9.33 -5.98 2.13
CA TYR A 446 9.36 -7.44 2.27
C TYR A 446 10.54 -7.94 3.08
N ARG A 447 11.68 -7.25 3.06
CA ARG A 447 12.89 -7.62 3.79
C ARG A 447 12.93 -7.16 5.25
N THR A 448 11.93 -6.39 5.70
CA THR A 448 11.91 -6.00 7.12
C THR A 448 11.56 -7.19 7.99
N PRO A 449 12.16 -7.35 9.19
CA PRO A 449 11.95 -8.51 10.05
C PRO A 449 10.47 -8.73 10.40
N TRP A 450 9.76 -7.67 10.77
CA TRP A 450 8.33 -7.74 11.11
C TRP A 450 7.46 -8.20 9.95
N GLU A 451 7.75 -7.74 8.71
CA GLU A 451 7.00 -8.14 7.53
C GLU A 451 7.31 -9.58 7.08
N ARG A 452 8.56 -10.03 7.26
CA ARG A 452 8.90 -11.44 7.03
C ARG A 452 8.29 -12.34 8.08
N GLY A 453 8.34 -11.92 9.36
CA GLY A 453 7.70 -12.63 10.47
C GLY A 453 6.20 -12.80 10.25
N ALA A 454 5.50 -11.74 9.87
CA ALA A 454 4.07 -11.81 9.59
C ALA A 454 3.73 -12.76 8.43
N ARG A 455 4.56 -12.81 7.37
CA ARG A 455 4.37 -13.77 6.28
C ARG A 455 4.74 -15.19 6.66
N ALA A 456 5.77 -15.36 7.46
CA ALA A 456 6.12 -16.67 7.99
C ALA A 456 5.00 -17.23 8.90
N PHE A 457 4.42 -16.36 9.73
CA PHE A 457 3.27 -16.71 10.55
C PHE A 457 2.02 -17.03 9.71
N GLU A 458 1.73 -16.22 8.70
CA GLU A 458 0.64 -16.47 7.77
C GLU A 458 0.78 -17.83 7.08
N ALA A 459 2.02 -18.20 6.70
CA ALA A 459 2.33 -19.50 6.11
C ALA A 459 2.15 -20.64 7.14
N TYR A 460 2.59 -20.43 8.37
CA TYR A 460 2.39 -21.38 9.46
C TYR A 460 0.91 -21.63 9.74
N VAL A 461 0.10 -20.60 9.86
CA VAL A 461 -1.36 -20.73 10.05
C VAL A 461 -1.98 -21.52 8.90
N LYS A 462 -1.65 -21.18 7.65
CA LYS A 462 -2.15 -21.92 6.47
C LYS A 462 -1.75 -23.40 6.52
N HIS A 463 -0.52 -23.69 6.92
CA HIS A 463 -0.01 -25.06 7.07
C HIS A 463 -0.80 -25.84 8.13
N LYS A 464 -1.06 -25.22 9.29
CA LYS A 464 -1.87 -25.82 10.37
C LYS A 464 -3.31 -26.08 9.94
N LEU A 465 -3.93 -25.12 9.27
CA LEU A 465 -5.28 -25.28 8.72
C LEU A 465 -5.35 -26.44 7.72
N LYS A 466 -4.37 -26.53 6.81
CA LYS A 466 -4.26 -27.63 5.83
C LYS A 466 -4.17 -29.00 6.52
N GLN A 467 -3.38 -29.10 7.60
CA GLN A 467 -3.30 -30.31 8.41
C GLN A 467 -4.64 -30.71 9.03
N GLY A 468 -5.45 -29.74 9.44
CA GLY A 468 -6.81 -29.94 9.95
C GLY A 468 -7.90 -30.07 8.87
N GLY A 469 -7.56 -30.10 7.57
CA GLY A 469 -8.52 -30.16 6.48
C GLY A 469 -9.36 -28.89 6.31
N ILE A 470 -8.91 -27.75 6.85
CA ILE A 470 -9.60 -26.46 6.86
C ILE A 470 -9.08 -25.55 5.76
N THR A 471 -10.00 -24.89 5.05
CA THR A 471 -9.72 -23.77 4.15
C THR A 471 -10.43 -22.52 4.69
N ASN A 472 -9.68 -21.44 4.95
CA ASN A 472 -10.24 -20.17 5.38
C ASN A 472 -9.49 -19.00 4.72
N ASP A 473 -9.97 -18.58 3.54
CA ASP A 473 -9.37 -17.51 2.76
C ASP A 473 -9.62 -16.12 3.34
N PHE A 474 -10.53 -15.95 4.30
CA PHE A 474 -10.66 -14.70 5.04
C PHE A 474 -9.51 -14.53 6.04
N LEU A 475 -9.05 -15.62 6.61
CA LEU A 475 -7.92 -15.64 7.52
C LEU A 475 -6.60 -15.58 6.78
N VAL A 476 -6.43 -16.40 5.73
CA VAL A 476 -5.18 -16.53 4.96
C VAL A 476 -5.46 -16.74 3.47
N ASN A 477 -5.15 -15.75 2.64
CA ASN A 477 -5.41 -15.79 1.20
C ASN A 477 -4.15 -15.51 0.37
N TYR A 478 -3.06 -16.22 0.59
CA TYR A 478 -1.89 -16.12 -0.29
C TYR A 478 -1.76 -17.35 -1.20
N ARG A 479 -1.16 -17.15 -2.37
CA ARG A 479 -0.88 -18.22 -3.33
C ARG A 479 0.29 -19.06 -2.84
N SER A 480 0.14 -20.37 -2.91
CA SER A 480 1.20 -21.31 -2.57
C SER A 480 2.34 -21.27 -3.60
N GLU A 481 3.51 -21.81 -3.25
CA GLU A 481 4.71 -21.82 -4.09
C GLU A 481 4.46 -22.43 -5.48
N GLY A 482 3.78 -23.56 -5.59
CA GLY A 482 3.46 -24.23 -6.86
C GLY A 482 2.63 -23.39 -7.83
N GLU A 483 1.97 -22.33 -7.33
CA GLU A 483 1.18 -21.41 -8.16
C GLU A 483 1.95 -20.13 -8.53
N THR A 484 3.08 -19.87 -7.87
CA THR A 484 3.82 -18.60 -8.00
C THR A 484 5.32 -18.82 -7.79
N VAL A 485 5.91 -19.78 -8.46
CA VAL A 485 7.37 -19.99 -8.38
C VAL A 485 8.07 -18.77 -8.97
N SER A 486 8.61 -17.92 -8.11
CA SER A 486 9.43 -16.80 -8.54
C SER A 486 10.49 -16.47 -7.49
N LYS A 487 11.67 -16.02 -7.96
CA LYS A 487 12.82 -15.63 -7.12
C LYS A 487 12.55 -14.45 -6.17
N ASN A 488 11.36 -13.88 -6.24
CA ASN A 488 10.87 -12.80 -5.37
C ASN A 488 9.61 -13.19 -4.59
N TYR A 489 9.38 -14.48 -4.38
CA TYR A 489 8.27 -15.00 -3.56
C TYR A 489 8.60 -14.84 -2.06
N PRO A 490 7.93 -13.90 -1.32
CA PRO A 490 8.33 -13.52 0.02
C PRO A 490 7.60 -14.30 1.12
N PHE A 491 7.19 -15.53 0.85
CA PHE A 491 6.63 -16.45 1.83
C PHE A 491 7.55 -17.66 1.98
N PRO A 492 7.56 -18.33 3.13
CA PRO A 492 8.20 -19.63 3.25
C PRO A 492 7.69 -20.62 2.21
N THR A 493 8.60 -21.41 1.66
CA THR A 493 8.28 -22.54 0.80
C THR A 493 7.91 -23.76 1.63
N GLU A 494 7.37 -24.81 1.02
CA GLU A 494 7.07 -26.06 1.74
C GLU A 494 8.34 -26.70 2.33
N ALA A 495 9.49 -26.56 1.66
CA ALA A 495 10.77 -27.07 2.15
C ALA A 495 11.28 -26.30 3.39
N GLU A 496 10.96 -25.02 3.53
CA GLU A 496 11.33 -24.18 4.67
C GLU A 496 10.37 -24.32 5.86
N MET A 497 9.13 -24.78 5.63
CA MET A 497 8.09 -24.86 6.68
C MET A 497 8.47 -25.66 7.93
N PRO A 498 9.26 -26.74 7.88
CA PRO A 498 9.63 -27.48 9.11
C PRO A 498 10.33 -26.60 10.16
N ALA A 499 11.23 -25.71 9.74
CA ALA A 499 11.94 -24.79 10.65
C ALA A 499 10.97 -23.79 11.29
N PHE A 500 10.10 -23.16 10.49
CA PHE A 500 9.08 -22.23 10.98
C PHE A 500 8.05 -22.91 11.89
N THR A 501 7.62 -24.11 11.54
CA THR A 501 6.67 -24.89 12.33
C THR A 501 7.23 -25.21 13.72
N ARG A 502 8.51 -25.59 13.81
CA ARG A 502 9.17 -25.85 15.08
C ARG A 502 9.21 -24.60 15.96
N GLY A 503 9.71 -23.49 15.45
CA GLY A 503 9.81 -22.23 16.20
C GLY A 503 8.45 -21.71 16.66
N PHE A 504 7.45 -21.67 15.77
CA PHE A 504 6.10 -21.24 16.13
C PHE A 504 5.39 -22.19 17.09
N ASN A 505 5.50 -23.50 16.91
CA ASN A 505 4.93 -24.46 17.87
C ASN A 505 5.52 -24.26 19.27
N TYR A 506 6.82 -24.05 19.37
CA TYR A 506 7.48 -23.78 20.64
C TYR A 506 6.99 -22.46 21.24
N LEU A 507 6.96 -21.37 20.45
CA LEU A 507 6.44 -20.06 20.87
C LEU A 507 5.01 -20.17 21.42
N PHE A 508 4.09 -20.78 20.68
CA PHE A 508 2.70 -20.90 21.11
C PHE A 508 2.52 -21.84 22.30
N THR A 509 3.39 -22.84 22.46
CA THR A 509 3.43 -23.66 23.68
C THR A 509 3.78 -22.82 24.90
N GLN A 510 4.72 -21.90 24.80
CA GLN A 510 5.06 -20.98 25.88
C GLN A 510 3.93 -19.96 26.15
N LEU A 511 3.36 -19.41 25.09
CA LEU A 511 2.25 -18.42 25.20
C LEU A 511 1.03 -18.99 25.89
N ARG A 512 0.72 -20.29 25.74
CA ARG A 512 -0.36 -20.96 26.49
C ARG A 512 -0.15 -20.96 27.99
N GLN A 513 1.08 -20.76 28.46
CA GLN A 513 1.37 -20.72 29.89
C GLN A 513 1.19 -19.32 30.50
N LEU A 514 1.02 -18.27 29.67
CA LEU A 514 0.75 -16.91 30.16
C LEU A 514 -0.63 -16.83 30.79
N PRO A 515 -0.74 -16.40 32.07
CA PRO A 515 -2.04 -16.25 32.73
C PRO A 515 -3.01 -15.36 31.95
N GLN A 516 -2.50 -14.25 31.40
CA GLN A 516 -3.27 -13.27 30.62
C GLN A 516 -3.88 -13.85 29.33
N LEU A 517 -3.32 -14.93 28.81
CA LEU A 517 -3.83 -15.61 27.62
C LEU A 517 -4.61 -16.89 27.95
N ARG A 518 -4.74 -17.26 29.24
CA ARG A 518 -5.49 -18.45 29.69
C ARG A 518 -6.91 -18.13 30.07
N GLU A 519 -7.14 -17.01 30.74
CA GLU A 519 -8.45 -16.61 31.24
C GLU A 519 -8.99 -15.43 30.45
N PRO A 520 -10.30 -15.38 30.17
CA PRO A 520 -10.89 -14.17 29.65
C PRO A 520 -10.61 -13.03 30.63
N PRO A 521 -10.32 -11.81 30.18
CA PRO A 521 -10.23 -10.68 31.09
C PRO A 521 -11.52 -10.64 31.91
N ILE A 522 -11.40 -10.55 33.24
CA ILE A 522 -12.56 -10.33 34.10
C ILE A 522 -13.11 -8.99 33.67
N LEU A 523 -14.16 -9.01 32.85
CA LEU A 523 -14.96 -7.82 32.58
C LEU A 523 -15.56 -7.40 33.90
N ILE A 524 -14.88 -6.52 34.64
CA ILE A 524 -15.51 -5.73 35.65
C ILE A 524 -16.54 -4.90 34.89
N MET A 525 -17.77 -5.41 34.87
CA MET A 525 -18.91 -4.62 34.40
C MET A 525 -19.11 -3.50 35.42
N GLU A 526 -18.30 -2.46 35.36
CA GLU A 526 -18.77 -1.16 35.77
C GLU A 526 -19.92 -0.82 34.83
N SER A 527 -21.08 -0.67 35.37
CA SER A 527 -22.33 -0.36 34.69
C SER A 527 -22.28 1.06 34.10
N HIS A 528 -21.42 1.27 33.15
CA HIS A 528 -21.43 2.45 32.27
C HIS A 528 -21.76 2.00 30.87
N ASN A 529 -22.95 2.36 30.47
CA ASN A 529 -23.60 2.18 29.19
C ASN A 529 -22.92 3.03 28.09
N GLU A 530 -21.59 3.03 28.02
CA GLU A 530 -20.84 3.72 26.99
C GLU A 530 -19.81 2.76 26.39
N TYR A 531 -20.13 2.28 25.18
CA TYR A 531 -19.13 1.77 24.26
C TYR A 531 -18.02 2.82 24.15
N SER A 532 -16.87 2.57 24.76
CA SER A 532 -15.72 3.43 24.53
C SER A 532 -15.33 3.30 23.05
N PRO A 533 -15.65 4.27 22.20
CA PRO A 533 -15.31 4.19 20.79
C PRO A 533 -13.80 4.18 20.66
N ILE A 534 -13.29 3.32 19.82
CA ILE A 534 -11.88 3.36 19.42
C ILE A 534 -11.63 4.77 18.87
N PRO A 535 -10.69 5.55 19.40
CA PRO A 535 -10.54 6.94 19.00
C PRO A 535 -10.27 7.04 17.47
N PRO A 536 -10.90 7.99 16.78
CA PRO A 536 -10.69 8.17 15.36
C PRO A 536 -9.22 8.47 15.09
N SER A 537 -8.68 7.96 13.99
CA SER A 537 -7.32 8.26 13.57
C SER A 537 -7.19 9.75 13.24
N THR A 538 -6.74 10.55 14.20
CA THR A 538 -6.33 11.92 13.93
C THR A 538 -5.10 11.86 13.03
N GLY A 539 -5.21 12.43 11.83
CA GLY A 539 -4.13 12.40 10.85
C GLY A 539 -2.83 12.92 11.46
N SER A 540 -1.85 12.06 11.65
CA SER A 540 -0.50 12.43 12.05
C SER A 540 0.05 13.42 11.00
N ARG A 541 0.12 14.68 11.37
CA ARG A 541 0.97 15.65 10.68
C ARG A 541 2.41 15.24 10.97
N ASN A 542 3.14 14.84 9.93
CA ASN A 542 4.59 14.73 9.99
C ASN A 542 5.17 16.09 10.41
N GLY A 543 5.44 16.25 11.68
CA GLY A 543 6.31 17.31 12.19
C GLY A 543 7.75 16.90 11.94
N SER A 544 8.38 17.53 10.97
CA SER A 544 9.83 17.51 10.83
C SER A 544 10.43 18.12 12.09
N ALA A 545 11.13 17.31 12.88
CA ALA A 545 11.97 17.79 13.96
C ALA A 545 13.13 18.60 13.35
N GLN A 546 13.04 19.92 13.44
CA GLN A 546 14.18 20.80 13.29
C GLN A 546 14.98 20.72 14.59
N GLY A 547 16.27 20.37 14.47
CA GLY A 547 17.20 20.30 15.55
C GLY A 547 17.37 21.64 16.26
N ALA A 548 17.16 21.65 17.56
CA ALA A 548 17.58 22.72 18.44
C ALA A 548 19.06 22.53 18.80
N ASN A 549 19.90 23.34 18.20
CA ASN A 549 21.28 23.56 18.66
C ASN A 549 21.25 24.21 20.06
N ALA A 550 21.55 23.44 21.09
CA ALA A 550 21.82 23.97 22.42
C ALA A 550 23.26 24.48 22.49
N ALA A 551 23.42 25.77 22.49
CA ALA A 551 24.68 26.45 22.74
C ALA A 551 25.18 26.15 24.16
N ARG A 552 26.36 25.56 24.26
CA ARG A 552 27.15 25.50 25.50
C ARG A 552 27.56 26.91 25.93
N ARG A 553 27.01 27.43 27.00
CA ARG A 553 27.61 28.52 27.76
C ARG A 553 28.55 27.92 28.82
N ARG A 554 29.83 28.23 28.69
CA ARG A 554 30.81 28.12 29.76
C ARG A 554 30.58 29.29 30.71
N GLY A 555 30.46 29.04 32.01
CA GLY A 555 30.59 30.03 33.07
C GLY A 555 31.91 29.82 33.81
N PRO A 556 32.53 30.86 34.29
CA PRO A 556 33.86 30.80 34.90
C PRO A 556 33.79 30.57 36.40
N SER A 557 34.85 30.01 36.88
CA SER A 557 35.53 29.88 38.18
C SER A 557 35.48 28.52 38.82
#